data_9e7843ca63ca90ed4a5cf06035779c54
#
_entry.id   9e7843ca63ca90ed4a5cf06035779c54
#
_cell.length_a   1.000
_cell.length_b   1.000
_cell.length_c   1.000
_cell.angle_alpha   90.00
_cell.angle_beta   90.00
_cell.angle_gamma   90.00
#
_symmetry.space_group_name_H-M   'P 1'
#
loop_
_entity.id
_entity.type
_entity.pdbx_description
1 polymer ?
#
loop_
_entity_poly.entity_id
_entity_poly.type
_entity_poly.pdbx_seq_one_letter_code
_entity_poly.pdbx_strand_id
1 'polypeptide(L)'
;NACSLSHSLLQNKGKMANQRAILKNALILVLFTLTIITKSAFSQNCGTNGCAGNLCCSRYGYCGTTAAYCGTGCRSGPCSSGATPVTPTPGGGGGGLNADPRDTIENVVTPAFFDGIMSKVVNGCPAKGFYTRQAFISAAQSFPAYQGTVAKREIAAMMAQFSHESGSFCYKEEIARGKYCKASTDYPCQPGKDYYGRGPIQITWNYNYGPAGKFLGLPLLADPDMVARSPEVAFKCAMWFWNQNVRPVLDQGFGATTRRINSGECNGRRPAAVQSRVDRYVEFCQMLGITTGTNLSC
;
A
#
# COMPACT_ATOMS: atom_id res chain seq x y z
N ASN A 1 49.13 30.31 43.24
CA ASN A 1 47.91 29.66 43.81
C ASN A 1 46.59 30.13 43.16
N ALA A 2 46.58 31.20 42.36
CA ALA A 2 45.33 31.64 41.69
C ALA A 2 45.04 30.92 40.34
N CYS A 3 46.05 30.33 39.71
CA CYS A 3 45.92 29.67 38.42
C CYS A 3 45.34 28.24 38.51
N SER A 4 45.48 27.58 39.68
CA SER A 4 44.94 26.22 39.89
C SER A 4 43.42 26.18 40.15
N LEU A 5 42.86 27.24 40.76
CA LEU A 5 41.43 27.33 41.04
C LEU A 5 40.59 27.64 39.78
N SER A 6 41.10 28.39 38.84
CA SER A 6 40.39 28.70 37.61
C SER A 6 40.23 27.48 36.67
N HIS A 7 41.20 26.57 36.64
CA HIS A 7 41.15 25.36 35.83
C HIS A 7 40.16 24.34 36.36
N SER A 8 40.02 24.21 37.66
CA SER A 8 39.05 23.29 38.28
C SER A 8 37.59 23.76 38.12
N LEU A 9 37.37 25.08 38.16
CA LEU A 9 36.02 25.67 37.95
C LEU A 9 35.58 25.58 36.48
N LEU A 10 36.48 25.68 35.50
CA LEU A 10 36.19 25.49 34.10
C LEU A 10 35.85 24.02 33.73
N GLN A 11 36.60 23.07 34.30
CA GLN A 11 36.30 21.63 34.15
C GLN A 11 34.99 21.23 34.77
N ASN A 12 34.59 21.79 35.91
CA ASN A 12 33.29 21.50 36.55
C ASN A 12 32.13 22.13 35.78
N LYS A 13 32.29 23.33 35.18
CA LYS A 13 31.26 23.91 34.28
C LYS A 13 31.06 23.09 33.02
N GLY A 14 32.14 22.56 32.42
CA GLY A 14 32.05 21.65 31.25
C GLY A 14 31.35 20.34 31.58
N LYS A 15 31.63 19.71 32.74
CA LYS A 15 30.95 18.47 33.18
C LYS A 15 29.45 18.68 33.45
N MET A 16 29.08 19.82 34.08
CA MET A 16 27.66 20.12 34.34
C MET A 16 26.89 20.46 33.05
N ALA A 17 27.54 21.13 32.07
CA ALA A 17 26.94 21.42 30.77
C ALA A 17 26.69 20.11 29.99
N ASN A 18 27.63 19.18 30.01
CA ASN A 18 27.51 17.88 29.35
C ASN A 18 26.45 17.00 30.01
N GLN A 19 26.34 16.98 31.32
CA GLN A 19 25.28 16.27 32.05
C GLN A 19 23.89 16.85 31.73
N ARG A 20 23.75 18.16 31.62
CA ARG A 20 22.49 18.82 31.25
C ARG A 20 22.08 18.49 29.79
N ALA A 21 23.05 18.39 28.86
CA ALA A 21 22.80 17.97 27.50
C ALA A 21 22.35 16.50 27.41
N ILE A 22 23.01 15.61 28.17
CA ILE A 22 22.64 14.18 28.23
C ILE A 22 21.23 14.01 28.82
N LEU A 23 20.90 14.73 29.90
CA LEU A 23 19.56 14.69 30.52
C LEU A 23 18.48 15.26 29.60
N LYS A 24 18.75 16.34 28.85
CA LYS A 24 17.81 16.86 27.86
C LYS A 24 17.57 15.86 26.71
N ASN A 25 18.62 15.23 26.21
CA ASN A 25 18.50 14.25 25.14
C ASN A 25 17.79 12.97 25.64
N ALA A 26 18.03 12.52 26.85
CA ALA A 26 17.31 11.40 27.47
C ALA A 26 15.84 11.74 27.69
N LEU A 27 15.50 12.96 28.12
CA LEU A 27 14.11 13.41 28.29
C LEU A 27 13.38 13.52 26.97
N ILE A 28 14.05 13.98 25.90
CA ILE A 28 13.49 14.01 24.54
C ILE A 28 13.28 12.60 24.01
N LEU A 29 14.20 11.67 24.24
CA LEU A 29 14.00 10.25 23.86
C LEU A 29 12.82 9.62 24.62
N VAL A 30 12.68 9.88 25.91
CA VAL A 30 11.58 9.35 26.73
C VAL A 30 10.24 9.98 26.29
N LEU A 31 10.20 11.26 25.96
CA LEU A 31 9.00 11.91 25.41
C LEU A 31 8.66 11.38 24.01
N PHE A 32 9.66 11.11 23.16
CA PHE A 32 9.43 10.46 21.85
C PHE A 32 8.95 9.02 21.98
N THR A 33 9.45 8.26 22.95
CA THR A 33 8.98 6.89 23.21
C THR A 33 7.58 6.86 23.83
N LEU A 34 7.21 7.82 24.67
CA LEU A 34 5.85 7.92 25.23
C LEU A 34 4.80 8.35 24.18
N THR A 35 5.18 9.14 23.16
CA THR A 35 4.25 9.53 22.09
C THR A 35 4.04 8.45 21.03
N ILE A 36 4.88 7.40 21.00
CA ILE A 36 4.74 6.25 20.07
C ILE A 36 3.81 5.15 20.65
N ILE A 37 3.46 5.20 21.95
CA ILE A 37 2.60 4.19 22.58
C ILE A 37 1.09 4.46 22.41
N THR A 38 0.69 5.51 21.70
CA THR A 38 -0.73 5.75 21.44
C THR A 38 -1.08 5.54 19.98
N LYS A 39 -1.70 4.41 19.71
CA LYS A 39 -2.49 3.97 18.55
C LYS A 39 -1.87 2.83 17.74
N SER A 40 -1.58 1.72 18.40
CA SER A 40 -1.77 0.44 17.73
C SER A 40 -3.28 0.18 17.69
N ALA A 41 -3.94 0.63 16.62
CA ALA A 41 -5.25 0.12 16.28
C ALA A 41 -5.05 -1.35 15.88
N PHE A 42 -5.12 -2.24 16.86
CA PHE A 42 -5.18 -3.68 16.61
C PHE A 42 -6.45 -3.93 15.79
N SER A 43 -6.28 -4.22 14.52
CA SER A 43 -7.34 -4.84 13.74
C SER A 43 -7.50 -6.27 14.24
N GLN A 44 -8.35 -6.43 15.25
CA GLN A 44 -8.79 -7.73 15.72
C GLN A 44 -9.96 -8.19 14.84
N ASN A 45 -10.00 -9.49 14.53
CA ASN A 45 -11.23 -10.12 14.09
C ASN A 45 -12.29 -9.89 15.16
N CYS A 46 -13.50 -9.46 14.77
CA CYS A 46 -14.58 -9.21 15.74
C CYS A 46 -14.98 -10.47 16.51
N GLY A 47 -14.73 -11.66 15.96
CA GLY A 47 -15.13 -12.94 16.57
C GLY A 47 -16.58 -12.93 17.04
N THR A 48 -16.87 -13.70 18.07
CA THR A 48 -18.17 -13.71 18.80
C THR A 48 -18.27 -12.56 19.81
N ASN A 49 -17.16 -11.91 20.17
CA ASN A 49 -17.09 -10.95 21.27
C ASN A 49 -17.09 -9.47 20.81
N GLY A 50 -17.21 -9.20 19.50
CA GLY A 50 -17.18 -7.86 18.95
C GLY A 50 -15.76 -7.24 18.93
N CYS A 51 -15.70 -5.92 18.75
CA CYS A 51 -14.46 -5.17 18.70
C CYS A 51 -14.19 -4.46 20.01
N ALA A 52 -12.92 -4.37 20.40
CA ALA A 52 -12.52 -3.64 21.61
C ALA A 52 -12.64 -2.11 21.42
N GLY A 53 -13.03 -1.41 22.47
CA GLY A 53 -13.13 0.06 22.48
C GLY A 53 -14.18 0.60 21.49
N ASN A 54 -13.89 1.75 20.88
CA ASN A 54 -14.78 2.42 19.90
C ASN A 54 -14.55 1.94 18.45
N LEU A 55 -14.25 0.66 18.25
CA LEU A 55 -14.09 0.08 16.92
C LEU A 55 -15.40 -0.54 16.45
N CYS A 56 -15.68 -0.34 15.17
CA CYS A 56 -16.79 -1.01 14.49
C CYS A 56 -16.38 -2.39 14.00
N CYS A 57 -17.26 -3.36 14.13
CA CYS A 57 -17.14 -4.64 13.47
C CYS A 57 -17.75 -4.53 12.07
N SER A 58 -16.95 -4.62 11.05
CA SER A 58 -17.44 -4.62 9.67
C SER A 58 -18.27 -5.87 9.38
N ARG A 59 -19.05 -5.85 8.29
CA ARG A 59 -19.79 -7.02 7.79
C ARG A 59 -18.88 -8.23 7.54
N TYR A 60 -17.59 -8.01 7.37
CA TYR A 60 -16.58 -9.04 7.09
C TYR A 60 -15.90 -9.58 8.35
N GLY A 61 -16.27 -9.09 9.53
CA GLY A 61 -15.74 -9.59 10.80
C GLY A 61 -14.42 -8.95 11.23
N TYR A 62 -14.08 -7.78 10.74
CA TYR A 62 -12.86 -7.04 11.11
C TYR A 62 -13.19 -5.75 11.85
N CYS A 63 -12.32 -5.38 12.80
CA CYS A 63 -12.47 -4.18 13.62
C CYS A 63 -11.73 -2.98 13.03
N GLY A 64 -12.38 -1.83 12.98
CA GLY A 64 -11.78 -0.58 12.51
C GLY A 64 -12.66 0.64 12.79
N THR A 65 -12.18 1.85 12.46
CA THR A 65 -12.87 3.12 12.73
C THR A 65 -13.35 3.86 11.48
N THR A 66 -12.96 3.39 10.27
CA THR A 66 -13.34 4.06 9.03
C THR A 66 -14.75 3.67 8.57
N ALA A 67 -15.29 4.37 7.57
CA ALA A 67 -16.58 4.06 6.97
C ALA A 67 -16.65 2.62 6.42
N ALA A 68 -15.52 2.02 6.06
CA ALA A 68 -15.43 0.61 5.64
C ALA A 68 -15.84 -0.37 6.75
N TYR A 69 -15.70 0.02 8.00
CA TYR A 69 -16.05 -0.79 9.18
C TYR A 69 -17.35 -0.34 9.82
N CYS A 70 -17.57 0.98 9.90
CA CYS A 70 -18.68 1.60 10.61
C CYS A 70 -19.89 1.91 9.71
N GLY A 71 -19.74 1.80 8.39
CA GLY A 71 -20.78 2.09 7.40
C GLY A 71 -21.73 0.91 7.16
N THR A 72 -22.29 0.83 5.95
CA THR A 72 -23.29 -0.16 5.56
C THR A 72 -22.85 -1.59 5.86
N GLY A 73 -23.67 -2.32 6.65
CA GLY A 73 -23.37 -3.69 7.05
C GLY A 73 -22.45 -3.83 8.27
N CYS A 74 -22.17 -2.74 8.98
CA CYS A 74 -21.56 -2.79 10.31
C CYS A 74 -22.34 -3.72 11.22
N ARG A 75 -21.65 -4.69 11.89
CA ARG A 75 -22.28 -5.72 12.72
C ARG A 75 -22.42 -5.30 14.18
N SER A 76 -21.46 -4.52 14.69
CA SER A 76 -21.43 -4.05 16.07
C SER A 76 -20.43 -2.92 16.24
N GLY A 77 -20.51 -2.18 17.33
CA GLY A 77 -19.72 -0.98 17.64
C GLY A 77 -20.46 0.29 17.23
N PRO A 78 -19.76 1.44 17.16
CA PRO A 78 -20.38 2.73 16.82
C PRO A 78 -20.67 2.83 15.30
N CYS A 79 -21.55 1.96 14.80
CA CYS A 79 -21.98 1.99 13.40
C CYS A 79 -22.60 3.34 13.03
N SER A 80 -22.32 3.86 11.85
CA SER A 80 -22.94 5.11 11.35
C SER A 80 -24.45 4.94 11.25
N SER A 81 -25.22 5.88 11.81
CA SER A 81 -26.68 5.89 11.76
C SER A 81 -27.17 5.94 10.31
N GLY A 82 -27.87 4.90 9.87
CA GLY A 82 -28.34 4.70 8.49
C GLY A 82 -27.90 3.34 7.90
N ALA A 83 -27.01 2.61 8.56
CA ALA A 83 -26.63 1.27 8.20
C ALA A 83 -27.67 0.29 8.78
N THR A 84 -28.69 -0.09 8.01
CA THR A 84 -29.56 -1.21 8.39
C THR A 84 -28.73 -2.49 8.51
N PRO A 85 -28.87 -3.28 9.62
CA PRO A 85 -28.25 -4.58 9.70
C PRO A 85 -28.81 -5.45 8.57
N VAL A 86 -28.02 -5.76 7.56
CA VAL A 86 -28.39 -6.74 6.56
C VAL A 86 -28.17 -8.13 7.14
N THR A 87 -29.26 -8.79 7.45
CA THR A 87 -29.25 -10.23 7.68
C THR A 87 -28.70 -10.91 6.43
N PRO A 88 -27.74 -11.84 6.54
CA PRO A 88 -27.24 -12.52 5.36
C PRO A 88 -28.39 -13.35 4.76
N THR A 89 -28.86 -12.97 3.59
CA THR A 89 -29.74 -13.79 2.78
C THR A 89 -28.89 -14.97 2.26
N PRO A 90 -29.27 -16.23 2.54
CA PRO A 90 -28.63 -17.39 1.94
C PRO A 90 -29.11 -17.49 0.49
N GLY A 91 -28.31 -17.03 -0.45
CA GLY A 91 -28.66 -17.14 -1.86
C GLY A 91 -28.01 -16.03 -2.70
N GLY A 92 -26.74 -16.09 -2.85
CA GLY A 92 -25.99 -15.22 -3.76
C GLY A 92 -24.65 -15.89 -4.05
N GLY A 93 -24.66 -16.69 -5.10
CA GLY A 93 -23.62 -17.61 -5.50
C GLY A 93 -22.22 -17.06 -5.46
N GLY A 94 -21.28 -17.97 -5.22
CA GLY A 94 -19.86 -17.74 -5.24
C GLY A 94 -19.45 -16.77 -6.34
N GLY A 95 -19.11 -15.56 -5.95
CA GLY A 95 -18.50 -14.60 -6.85
C GLY A 95 -17.09 -15.07 -7.16
N GLY A 96 -16.98 -16.04 -8.07
CA GLY A 96 -15.74 -16.33 -8.75
C GLY A 96 -15.21 -15.06 -9.43
N LEU A 97 -14.03 -15.13 -9.99
CA LEU A 97 -13.45 -14.07 -10.83
C LEU A 97 -14.24 -13.84 -12.15
N ASN A 98 -15.53 -14.26 -12.22
CA ASN A 98 -16.38 -14.14 -13.37
C ASN A 98 -16.73 -12.65 -13.59
N ALA A 99 -16.26 -12.12 -14.70
CA ALA A 99 -16.57 -10.76 -15.13
C ALA A 99 -17.97 -10.72 -15.77
N ASP A 100 -18.74 -9.68 -15.48
CA ASP A 100 -19.94 -9.35 -16.26
C ASP A 100 -19.48 -8.93 -17.66
N PRO A 101 -20.15 -9.34 -18.77
CA PRO A 101 -19.80 -8.91 -20.12
C PRO A 101 -19.68 -7.40 -20.32
N ARG A 102 -20.31 -6.62 -19.45
CA ARG A 102 -20.27 -5.14 -19.46
C ARG A 102 -19.08 -4.55 -18.70
N ASP A 103 -18.37 -5.36 -17.91
CA ASP A 103 -17.28 -4.93 -17.05
C ASP A 103 -15.98 -4.79 -17.85
N THR A 104 -15.92 -3.87 -18.83
CA THR A 104 -14.65 -3.47 -19.46
C THR A 104 -13.81 -2.66 -18.49
N ILE A 105 -12.52 -2.50 -18.76
CA ILE A 105 -11.64 -1.74 -17.90
C ILE A 105 -12.10 -0.30 -17.68
N GLU A 106 -12.66 0.34 -18.70
CA GLU A 106 -13.21 1.69 -18.65
C GLU A 106 -14.47 1.79 -17.79
N ASN A 107 -15.33 0.76 -17.86
CA ASN A 107 -16.59 0.70 -17.12
C ASN A 107 -16.37 0.33 -15.64
N VAL A 108 -15.33 -0.40 -15.32
CA VAL A 108 -14.96 -0.74 -13.94
C VAL A 108 -14.18 0.39 -13.30
N VAL A 109 -13.17 0.93 -13.99
CA VAL A 109 -12.38 2.05 -13.51
C VAL A 109 -13.01 3.36 -13.97
N THR A 110 -14.21 3.64 -13.48
CA THR A 110 -14.93 4.89 -13.77
C THR A 110 -14.17 6.11 -13.22
N PRO A 111 -14.44 7.33 -13.72
CA PRO A 111 -13.91 8.55 -13.09
C PRO A 111 -14.20 8.58 -11.59
N ALA A 112 -15.43 8.31 -11.17
CA ALA A 112 -15.82 8.33 -9.75
C ALA A 112 -15.01 7.33 -8.90
N PHE A 113 -14.75 6.12 -9.41
CA PHE A 113 -13.91 5.14 -8.72
C PHE A 113 -12.46 5.60 -8.61
N PHE A 114 -11.87 6.04 -9.73
CA PHE A 114 -10.47 6.48 -9.75
C PHE A 114 -10.25 7.73 -8.90
N ASP A 115 -11.11 8.75 -9.06
CA ASP A 115 -11.03 10.02 -8.32
C ASP A 115 -11.28 9.81 -6.82
N GLY A 116 -12.16 8.88 -6.45
CA GLY A 116 -12.37 8.48 -5.07
C GLY A 116 -11.11 7.91 -4.42
N ILE A 117 -10.32 7.12 -5.15
CA ILE A 117 -9.01 6.64 -4.70
C ILE A 117 -8.02 7.80 -4.60
N MET A 118 -7.95 8.66 -5.62
CA MET A 118 -7.00 9.79 -5.69
C MET A 118 -7.33 10.91 -4.69
N SER A 119 -8.56 11.01 -4.20
CA SER A 119 -8.95 11.98 -3.16
C SER A 119 -8.15 11.84 -1.86
N LYS A 120 -7.49 10.69 -1.66
CA LYS A 120 -6.60 10.42 -0.53
C LYS A 120 -5.19 10.99 -0.70
N VAL A 121 -4.85 11.46 -1.89
CA VAL A 121 -3.55 12.10 -2.18
C VAL A 121 -3.58 13.52 -1.62
N VAL A 122 -2.98 13.70 -0.46
CA VAL A 122 -2.99 14.98 0.26
C VAL A 122 -2.06 16.02 -0.39
N ASN A 123 -2.23 17.29 0.02
CA ASN A 123 -1.29 18.34 -0.37
C ASN A 123 0.11 18.03 0.16
N GLY A 124 1.13 18.28 -0.65
CA GLY A 124 2.52 17.96 -0.31
C GLY A 124 3.00 16.58 -0.77
N CYS A 125 2.13 15.72 -1.31
CA CYS A 125 2.53 14.47 -1.94
C CYS A 125 3.36 14.74 -3.20
N PRO A 126 4.59 14.17 -3.33
CA PRO A 126 5.47 14.40 -4.48
C PRO A 126 4.88 13.94 -5.83
N ALA A 127 3.99 12.95 -5.80
CA ALA A 127 3.34 12.42 -7.00
C ALA A 127 1.91 12.96 -7.19
N LYS A 128 1.52 14.05 -6.51
CA LYS A 128 0.20 14.65 -6.72
C LYS A 128 0.01 15.05 -8.19
N GLY A 129 -1.05 14.54 -8.82
CA GLY A 129 -1.35 14.77 -10.24
C GLY A 129 -0.54 13.92 -11.22
N PHE A 130 0.41 13.10 -10.77
CA PHE A 130 1.18 12.21 -11.63
C PHE A 130 0.34 11.00 -12.09
N TYR A 131 -0.32 10.30 -11.17
CA TYR A 131 -1.14 9.14 -11.50
C TYR A 131 -2.51 9.58 -12.00
N THR A 132 -2.82 9.32 -13.26
CA THR A 132 -4.09 9.70 -13.88
C THR A 132 -4.89 8.48 -14.31
N ARG A 133 -6.22 8.59 -14.32
CA ARG A 133 -7.10 7.54 -14.86
C ARG A 133 -6.78 7.22 -16.32
N GLN A 134 -6.54 8.25 -17.13
CA GLN A 134 -6.21 8.04 -18.55
C GLN A 134 -4.94 7.19 -18.70
N ALA A 135 -3.89 7.47 -17.93
CA ALA A 135 -2.65 6.68 -17.96
C ALA A 135 -2.89 5.23 -17.51
N PHE A 136 -3.75 5.00 -16.51
CA PHE A 136 -4.13 3.66 -16.06
C PHE A 136 -4.85 2.89 -17.17
N ILE A 137 -5.86 3.50 -17.81
CA ILE A 137 -6.63 2.88 -18.91
C ILE A 137 -5.72 2.58 -20.10
N SER A 138 -4.91 3.56 -20.55
CA SER A 138 -3.96 3.36 -21.65
C SER A 138 -2.96 2.24 -21.37
N ALA A 139 -2.45 2.17 -20.14
CA ALA A 139 -1.59 1.08 -19.72
C ALA A 139 -2.32 -0.26 -19.79
N ALA A 140 -3.53 -0.36 -19.24
CA ALA A 140 -4.31 -1.59 -19.20
C ALA A 140 -4.61 -2.10 -20.62
N GLN A 141 -5.03 -1.23 -21.53
CA GLN A 141 -5.34 -1.58 -22.92
C GLN A 141 -4.13 -2.16 -23.70
N SER A 142 -2.90 -1.92 -23.21
CA SER A 142 -1.70 -2.54 -23.82
C SER A 142 -1.50 -4.02 -23.42
N PHE A 143 -2.32 -4.55 -22.50
CA PHE A 143 -2.26 -5.95 -22.07
C PHE A 143 -3.48 -6.73 -22.51
N PRO A 144 -3.33 -7.87 -23.24
CA PRO A 144 -4.47 -8.69 -23.67
C PRO A 144 -5.43 -9.07 -22.53
N ALA A 145 -4.90 -9.19 -21.31
CA ALA A 145 -5.66 -9.53 -20.12
C ALA A 145 -6.76 -8.52 -19.74
N TYR A 146 -6.69 -7.29 -20.25
CA TYR A 146 -7.63 -6.19 -19.93
C TYR A 146 -8.32 -5.60 -21.16
N GLN A 147 -8.16 -6.21 -22.34
CA GLN A 147 -8.80 -5.76 -23.59
C GLN A 147 -10.26 -6.21 -23.73
N GLY A 148 -10.74 -7.06 -22.83
CA GLY A 148 -12.12 -7.54 -22.79
C GLY A 148 -12.77 -7.23 -21.45
N THR A 149 -13.53 -8.20 -20.95
CA THR A 149 -14.14 -8.11 -19.64
C THR A 149 -13.10 -8.33 -18.54
N VAL A 150 -13.20 -7.54 -17.48
CA VAL A 150 -12.33 -7.62 -16.32
C VAL A 150 -13.11 -7.93 -15.04
N ALA A 151 -12.52 -8.70 -14.15
CA ALA A 151 -13.12 -8.96 -12.86
C ALA A 151 -12.95 -7.74 -11.94
N LYS A 152 -14.06 -7.13 -11.49
CA LYS A 152 -14.04 -6.03 -10.51
C LYS A 152 -13.18 -6.32 -9.29
N ARG A 153 -13.19 -7.58 -8.82
CA ARG A 153 -12.41 -8.03 -7.67
C ARG A 153 -10.90 -7.98 -7.95
N GLU A 154 -10.46 -8.33 -9.16
CA GLU A 154 -9.07 -8.18 -9.57
C GLU A 154 -8.66 -6.71 -9.59
N ILE A 155 -9.49 -5.83 -10.15
CA ILE A 155 -9.20 -4.40 -10.21
C ILE A 155 -9.15 -3.79 -8.80
N ALA A 156 -10.08 -4.16 -7.91
CA ALA A 156 -10.04 -3.73 -6.52
C ALA A 156 -8.75 -4.18 -5.82
N ALA A 157 -8.33 -5.44 -6.01
CA ALA A 157 -7.12 -5.97 -5.42
C ALA A 157 -5.86 -5.28 -5.97
N MET A 158 -5.78 -5.10 -7.29
CA MET A 158 -4.68 -4.41 -7.96
C MET A 158 -4.53 -2.98 -7.44
N MET A 159 -5.61 -2.20 -7.44
CA MET A 159 -5.58 -0.81 -6.97
C MET A 159 -5.25 -0.71 -5.48
N ALA A 160 -5.71 -1.66 -4.66
CA ALA A 160 -5.39 -1.69 -3.23
C ALA A 160 -3.89 -1.92 -2.97
N GLN A 161 -3.29 -2.85 -3.71
CA GLN A 161 -1.86 -3.12 -3.61
C GLN A 161 -1.04 -1.94 -4.13
N PHE A 162 -1.40 -1.37 -5.27
CA PHE A 162 -0.74 -0.18 -5.83
C PHE A 162 -0.82 1.02 -4.89
N SER A 163 -1.99 1.24 -4.31
CA SER A 163 -2.20 2.31 -3.32
C SER A 163 -1.35 2.10 -2.06
N HIS A 164 -1.23 0.87 -1.57
CA HIS A 164 -0.40 0.58 -0.41
C HIS A 164 1.08 0.83 -0.70
N GLU A 165 1.62 0.26 -1.78
CA GLU A 165 3.04 0.34 -2.14
C GLU A 165 3.50 1.78 -2.41
N SER A 166 2.64 2.62 -2.97
CA SER A 166 2.94 4.01 -3.30
C SER A 166 2.54 5.02 -2.21
N GLY A 167 2.18 4.55 -1.01
CA GLY A 167 1.73 5.42 0.08
C GLY A 167 0.46 6.21 -0.27
N SER A 168 -0.57 5.51 -0.76
CA SER A 168 -1.82 6.09 -1.28
C SER A 168 -1.59 6.97 -2.53
N PHE A 169 -0.74 6.51 -3.45
CA PHE A 169 -0.33 7.24 -4.66
C PHE A 169 0.39 8.57 -4.39
N CYS A 170 0.91 8.73 -3.18
CA CYS A 170 1.69 9.89 -2.77
C CYS A 170 3.11 9.88 -3.36
N TYR A 171 3.68 8.71 -3.60
CA TYR A 171 5.05 8.55 -4.05
C TYR A 171 5.11 7.81 -5.39
N LYS A 172 5.93 8.30 -6.29
CA LYS A 172 6.29 7.65 -7.56
C LYS A 172 7.69 7.06 -7.55
N GLU A 173 8.45 7.33 -6.50
CA GLU A 173 9.81 6.85 -6.26
C GLU A 173 10.01 6.56 -4.78
N GLU A 174 10.83 5.56 -4.49
CA GLU A 174 11.28 5.23 -3.14
C GLU A 174 12.03 6.40 -2.50
N ILE A 175 11.75 6.67 -1.22
CA ILE A 175 12.38 7.79 -0.50
C ILE A 175 13.87 7.51 -0.25
N ALA A 176 14.23 6.28 0.10
CA ALA A 176 15.58 5.90 0.52
C ALA A 176 16.56 5.66 -0.65
N ARG A 177 16.10 5.50 -1.88
CA ARG A 177 16.85 5.34 -3.13
C ARG A 177 18.15 4.53 -3.00
N GLY A 178 18.05 3.21 -2.98
CA GLY A 178 19.21 2.30 -2.99
C GLY A 178 19.62 1.89 -4.41
N LYS A 179 20.81 1.31 -4.56
CA LYS A 179 21.29 0.81 -5.86
C LYS A 179 20.44 -0.32 -6.41
N TYR A 180 20.05 -1.25 -5.57
CA TYR A 180 19.22 -2.41 -5.90
C TYR A 180 19.64 -3.10 -7.19
N CYS A 181 20.92 -3.40 -7.33
CA CYS A 181 21.44 -4.11 -8.47
C CYS A 181 22.21 -5.38 -8.07
N LYS A 182 21.80 -6.50 -8.64
CA LYS A 182 22.48 -7.77 -8.58
C LYS A 182 22.93 -8.12 -9.99
N ALA A 183 24.23 -8.20 -10.21
CA ALA A 183 24.78 -8.52 -11.53
C ALA A 183 24.27 -9.86 -12.05
N SER A 184 23.88 -9.90 -13.31
CA SER A 184 23.51 -11.11 -14.05
C SER A 184 23.89 -10.91 -15.52
N THR A 185 24.05 -12.02 -16.24
CA THR A 185 24.35 -12.00 -17.68
C THR A 185 23.22 -11.37 -18.47
N ASP A 186 21.97 -11.72 -18.16
CA ASP A 186 20.81 -11.27 -18.93
C ASP A 186 20.42 -9.82 -18.65
N TYR A 187 20.61 -9.38 -17.40
CA TYR A 187 20.24 -8.05 -16.93
C TYR A 187 21.39 -7.44 -16.11
N PRO A 188 22.49 -7.02 -16.79
CA PRO A 188 23.65 -6.47 -16.10
C PRO A 188 23.35 -5.13 -15.44
N CYS A 189 24.06 -4.83 -14.35
CA CYS A 189 24.02 -3.51 -13.74
C CYS A 189 24.59 -2.48 -14.72
N GLN A 190 23.79 -1.52 -15.13
CA GLN A 190 24.25 -0.45 -16.01
C GLN A 190 25.01 0.60 -15.19
N PRO A 191 26.15 1.11 -15.70
CA PRO A 191 26.90 2.15 -15.01
C PRO A 191 26.05 3.37 -14.69
N GLY A 192 26.12 3.86 -13.46
CA GLY A 192 25.38 5.06 -13.02
C GLY A 192 23.86 4.88 -12.92
N LYS A 193 23.34 3.66 -12.98
CA LYS A 193 21.91 3.39 -12.83
C LYS A 193 21.60 2.69 -11.52
N ASP A 194 20.55 3.17 -10.85
CA ASP A 194 19.99 2.61 -9.63
C ASP A 194 18.57 2.12 -9.88
N TYR A 195 18.27 0.92 -9.34
CA TYR A 195 17.01 0.21 -9.61
C TYR A 195 16.12 0.17 -8.37
N TYR A 196 16.05 1.32 -7.67
CA TYR A 196 15.16 1.49 -6.52
C TYR A 196 13.68 1.50 -6.92
N GLY A 197 12.82 1.40 -5.92
CA GLY A 197 11.37 1.32 -6.11
C GLY A 197 10.79 2.50 -6.87
N ARG A 198 10.08 2.24 -7.98
CA ARG A 198 9.38 3.26 -8.77
C ARG A 198 8.00 2.78 -9.19
N GLY A 199 7.14 3.77 -9.43
CA GLY A 199 5.77 3.53 -9.86
C GLY A 199 4.85 3.00 -8.75
N PRO A 200 3.59 2.64 -9.08
CA PRO A 200 2.59 2.33 -8.08
C PRO A 200 2.80 0.98 -7.39
N ILE A 201 3.58 0.04 -7.99
CA ILE A 201 3.95 -1.25 -7.38
C ILE A 201 5.35 -1.22 -6.76
N GLN A 202 6.07 -0.07 -6.83
CA GLN A 202 7.45 0.05 -6.35
C GLN A 202 8.36 -1.01 -6.97
N ILE A 203 8.32 -1.15 -8.34
CA ILE A 203 9.20 -2.08 -9.04
C ILE A 203 10.66 -1.80 -8.68
N THR A 204 11.38 -2.81 -8.21
CA THR A 204 12.73 -2.70 -7.64
C THR A 204 13.62 -3.80 -8.21
N TRP A 205 14.94 -3.57 -8.27
CA TRP A 205 15.97 -4.46 -8.76
C TRP A 205 16.06 -4.57 -10.29
N ASN A 206 17.30 -4.60 -10.80
CA ASN A 206 17.59 -4.77 -12.23
C ASN A 206 16.93 -6.02 -12.84
N TYR A 207 16.83 -7.11 -12.09
CA TYR A 207 16.18 -8.33 -12.54
C TYR A 207 14.64 -8.26 -12.62
N ASN A 208 14.03 -7.15 -12.21
CA ASN A 208 12.64 -6.81 -12.50
C ASN A 208 12.54 -5.74 -13.60
N TYR A 209 13.40 -4.71 -13.56
CA TYR A 209 13.43 -3.67 -14.61
C TYR A 209 13.78 -4.23 -15.99
N GLY A 210 14.75 -5.16 -16.06
CA GLY A 210 15.17 -5.78 -17.31
C GLY A 210 14.05 -6.57 -17.99
N PRO A 211 13.46 -7.58 -17.34
CA PRO A 211 12.34 -8.33 -17.92
C PRO A 211 11.12 -7.46 -18.23
N ALA A 212 10.78 -6.50 -17.37
CA ALA A 212 9.69 -5.55 -17.62
C ALA A 212 9.97 -4.74 -18.90
N GLY A 213 11.19 -4.21 -19.01
CA GLY A 213 11.61 -3.46 -20.21
C GLY A 213 11.54 -4.30 -21.49
N LYS A 214 12.04 -5.53 -21.44
CA LYS A 214 11.98 -6.47 -22.58
C LYS A 214 10.54 -6.77 -22.98
N PHE A 215 9.66 -7.02 -22.04
CA PHE A 215 8.25 -7.30 -22.30
C PHE A 215 7.52 -6.08 -22.90
N LEU A 216 7.80 -4.89 -22.37
CA LEU A 216 7.13 -3.65 -22.76
C LEU A 216 7.77 -2.98 -24.01
N GLY A 217 8.90 -3.48 -24.50
CA GLY A 217 9.66 -2.84 -25.57
C GLY A 217 10.28 -1.50 -25.15
N LEU A 218 10.63 -1.34 -23.87
CA LEU A 218 11.16 -0.11 -23.27
C LEU A 218 12.57 -0.34 -22.70
N PRO A 219 13.49 0.64 -22.80
CA PRO A 219 14.87 0.50 -22.33
C PRO A 219 14.98 0.69 -20.81
N LEU A 220 14.14 0.03 -20.00
CA LEU A 220 14.04 0.25 -18.56
C LEU A 220 15.32 -0.13 -17.78
N LEU A 221 16.16 -1.00 -18.34
CA LEU A 221 17.45 -1.32 -17.73
C LEU A 221 18.45 -0.17 -17.92
N ALA A 222 18.44 0.47 -19.09
CA ALA A 222 19.29 1.63 -19.40
C ALA A 222 18.73 2.95 -18.85
N ASP A 223 17.40 3.04 -18.73
CA ASP A 223 16.71 4.25 -18.24
C ASP A 223 15.57 3.89 -17.28
N PRO A 224 15.88 3.45 -16.04
CA PRO A 224 14.88 3.08 -15.05
C PRO A 224 13.98 4.27 -14.63
N ASP A 225 14.45 5.51 -14.80
CA ASP A 225 13.71 6.71 -14.41
C ASP A 225 12.50 6.98 -15.31
N MET A 226 12.38 6.32 -16.47
CA MET A 226 11.16 6.36 -17.28
C MET A 226 9.90 6.04 -16.46
N VAL A 227 10.02 5.12 -15.50
CA VAL A 227 8.91 4.70 -14.62
C VAL A 227 8.43 5.86 -13.73
N ALA A 228 9.32 6.76 -13.33
CA ALA A 228 8.96 7.92 -12.51
C ALA A 228 8.64 9.19 -13.33
N ARG A 229 8.97 9.19 -14.64
CA ARG A 229 8.68 10.33 -15.53
C ARG A 229 7.37 10.19 -16.29
N SER A 230 6.94 8.97 -16.60
CA SER A 230 5.71 8.71 -17.35
C SER A 230 4.70 7.91 -16.50
N PRO A 231 3.52 8.46 -16.22
CA PRO A 231 2.49 7.74 -15.48
C PRO A 231 1.99 6.49 -16.22
N GLU A 232 1.98 6.51 -17.56
CA GLU A 232 1.61 5.34 -18.35
C GLU A 232 2.67 4.23 -18.21
N VAL A 233 3.97 4.56 -18.30
CA VAL A 233 5.06 3.59 -18.10
C VAL A 233 5.02 3.04 -16.67
N ALA A 234 4.74 3.88 -15.67
CA ALA A 234 4.57 3.46 -14.29
C ALA A 234 3.48 2.39 -14.13
N PHE A 235 2.31 2.61 -14.72
CA PHE A 235 1.22 1.63 -14.69
C PHE A 235 1.53 0.40 -15.55
N LYS A 236 2.16 0.54 -16.71
CA LYS A 236 2.59 -0.62 -17.53
C LYS A 236 3.55 -1.53 -16.76
N CYS A 237 4.54 -0.97 -16.08
CA CYS A 237 5.46 -1.75 -15.23
C CYS A 237 4.72 -2.45 -14.09
N ALA A 238 3.79 -1.76 -13.43
CA ALA A 238 3.01 -2.33 -12.35
C ALA A 238 2.08 -3.46 -12.83
N MET A 239 1.42 -3.29 -13.97
CA MET A 239 0.55 -4.30 -14.57
C MET A 239 1.35 -5.49 -15.12
N TRP A 240 2.56 -5.26 -15.65
CA TRP A 240 3.47 -6.33 -16.01
C TRP A 240 3.79 -7.19 -14.78
N PHE A 241 4.22 -6.56 -13.68
CA PHE A 241 4.52 -7.27 -12.43
C PHE A 241 3.28 -8.02 -11.90
N TRP A 242 2.13 -7.37 -11.94
CA TRP A 242 0.86 -7.96 -11.54
C TRP A 242 0.55 -9.23 -12.33
N ASN A 243 0.57 -9.16 -13.64
CA ASN A 243 0.24 -10.28 -14.52
C ASN A 243 1.22 -11.45 -14.35
N GLN A 244 2.52 -11.17 -14.18
CA GLN A 244 3.54 -12.21 -14.06
C GLN A 244 3.58 -12.87 -12.68
N ASN A 245 3.35 -12.10 -11.63
CA ASN A 245 3.62 -12.57 -10.26
C ASN A 245 2.38 -12.68 -9.38
N VAL A 246 1.40 -11.81 -9.55
CA VAL A 246 0.28 -11.69 -8.60
C VAL A 246 -0.98 -12.36 -9.13
N ARG A 247 -1.32 -12.11 -10.39
CA ARG A 247 -2.53 -12.65 -11.02
C ARG A 247 -2.67 -14.16 -10.92
N PRO A 248 -1.59 -14.98 -11.05
CA PRO A 248 -1.67 -16.44 -10.92
C PRO A 248 -2.16 -16.96 -9.56
N VAL A 249 -2.23 -16.11 -8.53
CA VAL A 249 -2.67 -16.52 -7.19
C VAL A 249 -3.95 -15.78 -6.72
N LEU A 250 -4.64 -15.09 -7.62
CA LEU A 250 -5.85 -14.32 -7.28
C LEU A 250 -6.98 -15.18 -6.73
N ASP A 251 -7.13 -16.40 -7.21
CA ASP A 251 -8.12 -17.38 -6.77
C ASP A 251 -7.92 -17.84 -5.32
N GLN A 252 -6.69 -17.72 -4.82
CA GLN A 252 -6.33 -18.04 -3.44
C GLN A 252 -6.72 -16.93 -2.43
N GLY A 253 -7.22 -15.79 -2.92
CA GLY A 253 -7.69 -14.66 -2.12
C GLY A 253 -6.68 -13.51 -2.02
N PHE A 254 -7.14 -12.39 -1.43
CA PHE A 254 -6.34 -11.15 -1.37
C PHE A 254 -5.03 -11.31 -0.58
N GLY A 255 -5.03 -12.12 0.51
CA GLY A 255 -3.81 -12.39 1.29
C GLY A 255 -2.70 -13.04 0.46
N ALA A 256 -3.05 -13.88 -0.53
CA ALA A 256 -2.07 -14.47 -1.43
C ALA A 256 -1.41 -13.41 -2.33
N THR A 257 -2.15 -12.39 -2.76
CA THR A 257 -1.59 -11.26 -3.53
C THR A 257 -0.57 -10.47 -2.71
N THR A 258 -0.87 -10.21 -1.43
CA THR A 258 0.07 -9.58 -0.49
C THR A 258 1.34 -10.41 -0.35
N ARG A 259 1.22 -11.73 -0.16
CA ARG A 259 2.36 -12.65 -0.04
C ARG A 259 3.25 -12.64 -1.28
N ARG A 260 2.68 -12.50 -2.46
CA ARG A 260 3.42 -12.41 -3.73
C ARG A 260 4.17 -11.09 -3.90
N ILE A 261 3.62 -10.00 -3.41
CA ILE A 261 4.25 -8.67 -3.49
C ILE A 261 5.30 -8.53 -2.39
N ASN A 262 4.95 -8.84 -1.13
CA ASN A 262 5.85 -8.69 0.00
C ASN A 262 5.60 -9.78 1.07
N SER A 263 6.19 -10.96 0.89
CA SER A 263 6.09 -12.06 1.86
C SER A 263 6.65 -11.71 3.25
N GLY A 264 7.53 -10.70 3.32
CA GLY A 264 8.12 -10.21 4.57
C GLY A 264 7.12 -9.55 5.51
N GLU A 265 5.92 -9.20 5.04
CA GLU A 265 4.85 -8.65 5.88
C GLU A 265 3.96 -9.73 6.51
N CYS A 266 3.93 -10.92 5.90
CA CYS A 266 3.01 -12.01 6.24
C CYS A 266 3.41 -12.78 7.52
N ASN A 267 2.52 -13.68 7.97
CA ASN A 267 2.71 -14.54 9.13
C ASN A 267 2.97 -13.74 10.43
N GLY A 268 2.24 -12.66 10.62
CA GLY A 268 2.31 -11.83 11.83
C GLY A 268 3.57 -10.94 11.92
N ARG A 269 4.44 -10.91 10.91
CA ARG A 269 5.67 -10.09 10.96
C ARG A 269 5.40 -8.59 10.90
N ARG A 270 4.44 -8.15 10.07
CA ARG A 270 4.03 -6.74 9.94
C ARG A 270 2.51 -6.62 9.84
N PRO A 271 1.78 -6.90 10.93
CA PRO A 271 0.31 -6.98 10.88
C PRO A 271 -0.33 -5.65 10.48
N ALA A 272 0.24 -4.52 10.86
CA ALA A 272 -0.27 -3.20 10.48
C ALA A 272 -0.16 -2.94 8.95
N ALA A 273 0.90 -3.42 8.30
CA ALA A 273 1.05 -3.31 6.85
C ALA A 273 0.03 -4.19 6.12
N VAL A 274 -0.11 -5.45 6.53
CA VAL A 274 -1.11 -6.38 5.99
C VAL A 274 -2.51 -5.79 6.15
N GLN A 275 -2.84 -5.26 7.33
CA GLN A 275 -4.14 -4.64 7.59
C GLN A 275 -4.37 -3.42 6.70
N SER A 276 -3.38 -2.56 6.54
CA SER A 276 -3.46 -1.40 5.64
C SER A 276 -3.79 -1.78 4.19
N ARG A 277 -3.28 -2.93 3.71
CA ARG A 277 -3.63 -3.47 2.39
C ARG A 277 -5.08 -3.96 2.36
N VAL A 278 -5.50 -4.71 3.39
CA VAL A 278 -6.87 -5.22 3.53
C VAL A 278 -7.87 -4.08 3.60
N ASP A 279 -7.60 -3.02 4.36
CA ASP A 279 -8.49 -1.87 4.49
C ASP A 279 -8.76 -1.20 3.14
N ARG A 280 -7.73 -0.99 2.34
CA ARG A 280 -7.86 -0.45 0.98
C ARG A 280 -8.67 -1.38 0.08
N TYR A 281 -8.38 -2.67 0.15
CA TYR A 281 -9.10 -3.65 -0.67
C TYR A 281 -10.58 -3.71 -0.32
N VAL A 282 -10.92 -3.76 0.97
CA VAL A 282 -12.32 -3.72 1.44
C VAL A 282 -13.03 -2.47 0.93
N GLU A 283 -12.41 -1.31 1.09
CA GLU A 283 -12.94 -0.05 0.63
C GLU A 283 -13.17 -0.04 -0.89
N PHE A 284 -12.20 -0.50 -1.68
CA PHE A 284 -12.32 -0.47 -3.14
C PHE A 284 -13.35 -1.51 -3.65
N CYS A 285 -13.49 -2.65 -2.97
CA CYS A 285 -14.61 -3.56 -3.23
C CYS A 285 -15.98 -2.89 -2.96
N GLN A 286 -16.08 -2.11 -1.88
CA GLN A 286 -17.31 -1.37 -1.57
C GLN A 286 -17.63 -0.32 -2.64
N MET A 287 -16.63 0.44 -3.08
CA MET A 287 -16.78 1.43 -4.16
C MET A 287 -17.26 0.79 -5.47
N LEU A 288 -16.86 -0.46 -5.73
CA LEU A 288 -17.29 -1.22 -6.92
C LEU A 288 -18.58 -2.04 -6.69
N GLY A 289 -19.19 -1.97 -5.51
CA GLY A 289 -20.43 -2.67 -5.19
C GLY A 289 -20.28 -4.19 -5.13
N ILE A 290 -19.10 -4.73 -4.79
CA ILE A 290 -18.80 -6.16 -4.76
C ILE A 290 -18.36 -6.65 -3.38
N THR A 291 -18.43 -7.97 -3.18
CA THR A 291 -17.88 -8.62 -1.98
C THR A 291 -16.37 -8.85 -2.12
N THR A 292 -15.67 -8.86 -1.00
CA THR A 292 -14.21 -9.09 -0.96
C THR A 292 -13.81 -10.54 -1.24
N GLY A 293 -14.72 -11.50 -1.06
CA GLY A 293 -14.35 -12.92 -0.96
C GLY A 293 -13.72 -13.25 0.40
N THR A 294 -13.03 -14.37 0.44
CA THR A 294 -12.36 -14.91 1.64
C THR A 294 -10.83 -14.69 1.58
N ASN A 295 -10.10 -15.17 2.61
CA ASN A 295 -8.63 -15.17 2.66
C ASN A 295 -8.01 -13.78 2.43
N LEU A 296 -8.45 -12.78 3.22
CA LEU A 296 -8.01 -11.40 3.04
C LEU A 296 -6.60 -11.15 3.56
N SER A 297 -6.17 -11.91 4.57
CA SER A 297 -4.88 -11.73 5.24
C SER A 297 -3.88 -12.83 4.87
N CYS A 298 -2.62 -12.59 5.10
CA CYS A 298 -1.54 -13.56 4.96
C CYS A 298 -0.76 -13.69 6.30
#